data_0a93e84a6f85710f427e68b13b0b7751
#
_entry.id   0a93e84a6f85710f427e68b13b0b7751
#
_cell.length_a   1.000
_cell.length_b   1.000
_cell.length_c   1.000
_cell.angle_alpha   90.00
_cell.angle_beta   90.00
_cell.angle_gamma   90.00
#
_symmetry.space_group_name_H-M   'P 1'
#
loop_
_entity.id
_entity.type
_entity.pdbx_description
1 polymer ?
#
loop_
_entity_poly.entity_id
_entity_poly.type
_entity_poly.pdbx_seq_one_letter_code
_entity_poly.pdbx_strand_id
1 'polypeptide(L)'
;MKVAAIQMVSSAQVEVNLRSAGRLLEAAAADGAELAVLPEYFCLLGHRDTDKLQVQEAFGDGPIQQFLADTARRLHIWIVGGTLPVSSDVPDSADAASRSRVLNTSLVFSPGGQCVARYDKMHLFRFDNGREQYDESRALLPGAQPVTFELPSRDGHRWTVGMSVCYDLRFPELYRRYSAAGADLLLVPSAFTYTTGQAHWELLLRARAVENLAFVAAPAQGGLHENGRQTWGHSMLVDPWGRIAAEQAEGEGVVLAELDIARLREARLQLPALEHRVL
;
A
#
# COMPACT_ATOMS: atom_id res chain seq x y z
N MET A 1 17.81 0.21 -6.55
CA MET A 1 17.14 0.24 -5.23
C MET A 1 16.50 -1.11 -4.95
N LYS A 2 16.72 -1.70 -3.78
CA LYS A 2 16.10 -2.96 -3.39
C LYS A 2 14.81 -2.72 -2.60
N VAL A 3 13.68 -3.25 -3.08
CA VAL A 3 12.34 -3.04 -2.52
C VAL A 3 11.72 -4.35 -2.06
N ALA A 4 11.10 -4.33 -0.88
CA ALA A 4 10.35 -5.44 -0.31
C ALA A 4 8.84 -5.12 -0.25
N ALA A 5 8.03 -5.94 -0.90
CA ALA A 5 6.59 -6.01 -0.69
C ALA A 5 6.30 -7.09 0.35
N ILE A 6 5.72 -6.70 1.49
CA ILE A 6 5.47 -7.61 2.62
C ILE A 6 4.08 -8.22 2.47
N GLN A 7 4.00 -9.56 2.48
CA GLN A 7 2.73 -10.27 2.54
C GLN A 7 2.41 -10.67 3.97
N MET A 8 1.20 -10.39 4.41
CA MET A 8 0.72 -10.73 5.75
C MET A 8 -0.60 -11.49 5.70
N VAL A 9 -0.90 -12.18 6.81
CA VAL A 9 -2.23 -12.75 7.11
C VAL A 9 -2.67 -12.15 8.44
N SER A 10 -3.04 -10.87 8.41
CA SER A 10 -3.35 -10.12 9.62
C SER A 10 -4.56 -10.68 10.37
N SER A 11 -4.45 -10.70 11.68
CA SER A 11 -5.48 -11.13 12.63
C SER A 11 -6.34 -9.95 13.12
N ALA A 12 -7.28 -10.23 14.01
CA ALA A 12 -8.09 -9.21 14.70
C ALA A 12 -7.38 -8.62 15.94
N GLN A 13 -6.06 -8.87 16.12
CA GLN A 13 -5.29 -8.45 17.29
C GLN A 13 -4.08 -7.61 16.86
N VAL A 14 -4.07 -6.32 17.22
CA VAL A 14 -3.03 -5.36 16.82
C VAL A 14 -1.63 -5.84 17.23
N GLU A 15 -1.44 -6.27 18.48
CA GLU A 15 -0.13 -6.68 18.98
C GLU A 15 0.43 -7.91 18.26
N VAL A 16 -0.44 -8.84 17.83
CA VAL A 16 -0.03 -10.01 17.03
C VAL A 16 0.47 -9.54 15.67
N ASN A 17 -0.27 -8.65 15.04
CA ASN A 17 0.05 -8.12 13.71
C ASN A 17 1.33 -7.27 13.74
N LEU A 18 1.52 -6.42 14.75
CA LEU A 18 2.75 -5.63 14.89
C LEU A 18 3.98 -6.52 15.09
N ARG A 19 3.87 -7.62 15.87
CA ARG A 19 4.97 -8.59 15.99
C ARG A 19 5.28 -9.28 14.68
N SER A 20 4.26 -9.69 13.91
CA SER A 20 4.45 -10.31 12.60
C SER A 20 5.08 -9.33 11.61
N ALA A 21 4.56 -8.10 11.54
CA ALA A 21 5.12 -7.03 10.71
C ALA A 21 6.59 -6.76 11.08
N GLY A 22 6.91 -6.66 12.38
CA GLY A 22 8.28 -6.44 12.86
C GLY A 22 9.25 -7.52 12.38
N ARG A 23 8.87 -8.80 12.53
CA ARG A 23 9.68 -9.94 12.07
C ARG A 23 9.91 -9.91 10.53
N LEU A 24 8.86 -9.59 9.76
CA LEU A 24 8.95 -9.53 8.30
C LEU A 24 9.79 -8.34 7.83
N LEU A 25 9.67 -7.18 8.49
CA LEU A 25 10.49 -6.00 8.22
C LEU A 25 11.97 -6.26 8.56
N GLU A 26 12.26 -6.98 9.65
CA GLU A 26 13.63 -7.40 10.01
C GLU A 26 14.22 -8.32 8.93
N ALA A 27 13.45 -9.30 8.45
CA ALA A 27 13.88 -10.17 7.36
C ALA A 27 14.15 -9.36 6.07
N ALA A 28 13.26 -8.45 5.69
CA ALA A 28 13.46 -7.58 4.52
C ALA A 28 14.74 -6.74 4.64
N ALA A 29 14.99 -6.15 5.81
CA ALA A 29 16.19 -5.36 6.07
C ALA A 29 17.46 -6.21 6.03
N ALA A 30 17.43 -7.42 6.61
CA ALA A 30 18.56 -8.37 6.58
C ALA A 30 18.90 -8.80 5.14
N ASP A 31 17.90 -8.92 4.27
CA ASP A 31 18.07 -9.20 2.84
C ASP A 31 18.44 -7.96 2.01
N GLY A 32 18.66 -6.82 2.68
CA GLY A 32 19.19 -5.59 2.10
C GLY A 32 18.16 -4.66 1.47
N ALA A 33 16.87 -4.79 1.82
CA ALA A 33 15.86 -3.84 1.38
C ALA A 33 16.21 -2.40 1.81
N GLU A 34 15.96 -1.45 0.93
CA GLU A 34 16.03 -0.01 1.21
C GLU A 34 14.65 0.57 1.51
N LEU A 35 13.62 -0.01 0.87
CA LEU A 35 12.21 0.29 1.08
C LEU A 35 11.47 -1.00 1.38
N ALA A 36 10.70 -1.03 2.47
CA ALA A 36 9.72 -2.08 2.76
C ALA A 36 8.31 -1.49 2.81
N VAL A 37 7.37 -2.17 2.17
CA VAL A 37 5.97 -1.75 2.08
C VAL A 37 5.08 -2.81 2.70
N LEU A 38 4.36 -2.47 3.77
CA LEU A 38 3.37 -3.31 4.43
C LEU A 38 2.03 -3.31 3.66
N PRO A 39 1.18 -4.34 3.78
CA PRO A 39 -0.11 -4.40 3.10
C PRO A 39 -1.17 -3.51 3.76
N GLU A 40 -2.27 -3.25 3.04
CA GLU A 40 -3.47 -2.63 3.61
C GLU A 40 -3.95 -3.41 4.84
N TYR A 41 -4.42 -2.69 5.86
CA TYR A 41 -4.89 -3.27 7.13
C TYR A 41 -3.84 -4.15 7.85
N PHE A 42 -2.55 -3.86 7.67
CA PHE A 42 -1.48 -4.63 8.29
C PHE A 42 -1.63 -4.75 9.80
N CYS A 43 -2.13 -3.70 10.46
CA CYS A 43 -2.27 -3.64 11.91
C CYS A 43 -3.53 -4.31 12.45
N LEU A 44 -4.61 -4.40 11.64
CA LEU A 44 -5.87 -4.99 12.07
C LEU A 44 -6.75 -5.42 10.88
N LEU A 45 -7.06 -6.70 10.79
CA LEU A 45 -8.14 -7.22 9.94
C LEU A 45 -9.28 -7.75 10.83
N GLY A 46 -10.10 -6.82 11.35
CA GLY A 46 -11.13 -7.08 12.36
C GLY A 46 -12.26 -7.99 11.91
N HIS A 47 -13.07 -8.47 12.87
CA HIS A 47 -14.26 -9.26 12.60
C HIS A 47 -15.40 -8.42 11.99
N ARG A 48 -15.45 -7.12 12.34
CA ARG A 48 -16.44 -6.15 11.86
C ARG A 48 -15.73 -4.96 11.24
N ASP A 49 -16.35 -4.33 10.26
CA ASP A 49 -15.81 -3.10 9.63
C ASP A 49 -15.62 -1.96 10.64
N THR A 50 -16.37 -1.95 11.75
CA THR A 50 -16.27 -0.95 12.80
C THR A 50 -15.15 -1.20 13.82
N ASP A 51 -14.50 -2.36 13.83
CA ASP A 51 -13.43 -2.67 14.80
C ASP A 51 -12.25 -1.70 14.67
N LYS A 52 -12.00 -1.21 13.45
CA LYS A 52 -10.97 -0.20 13.18
C LYS A 52 -11.19 1.14 13.90
N LEU A 53 -12.44 1.45 14.29
CA LEU A 53 -12.75 2.65 15.06
C LEU A 53 -12.20 2.60 16.49
N GLN A 54 -12.00 1.39 17.03
CA GLN A 54 -11.50 1.19 18.40
C GLN A 54 -9.99 1.31 18.50
N VAL A 55 -9.28 1.17 17.36
CA VAL A 55 -7.82 1.20 17.27
C VAL A 55 -7.33 2.39 16.45
N GLN A 56 -8.21 3.38 16.21
CA GLN A 56 -7.84 4.58 15.49
C GLN A 56 -6.85 5.42 16.29
N GLU A 57 -5.93 6.04 15.59
CA GLU A 57 -4.92 6.94 16.16
C GLU A 57 -5.12 8.36 15.63
N ALA A 58 -4.74 9.36 16.41
CA ALA A 58 -4.55 10.71 15.89
C ALA A 58 -3.32 10.76 14.99
N PHE A 59 -3.34 11.58 13.94
CA PHE A 59 -2.16 11.72 13.11
C PHE A 59 -0.97 12.30 13.91
N GLY A 60 0.16 11.60 13.85
CA GLY A 60 1.38 11.96 14.58
C GLY A 60 1.46 11.38 16.00
N ASP A 61 0.42 10.68 16.48
CA ASP A 61 0.38 10.11 17.82
C ASP A 61 -0.32 8.75 17.82
N GLY A 62 0.28 7.78 18.50
CA GLY A 62 -0.26 6.46 18.70
C GLY A 62 0.76 5.32 18.57
N PRO A 63 0.47 4.18 19.21
CA PRO A 63 1.41 3.05 19.28
C PRO A 63 1.72 2.41 17.93
N ILE A 64 0.80 2.41 16.95
CA ILE A 64 1.04 1.84 15.62
C ILE A 64 2.02 2.73 14.84
N GLN A 65 1.80 4.05 14.87
CA GLN A 65 2.70 5.03 14.25
C GLN A 65 4.08 5.01 14.91
N GLN A 66 4.13 4.92 16.24
CA GLN A 66 5.39 4.81 16.99
C GLN A 66 6.15 3.53 16.61
N PHE A 67 5.47 2.39 16.51
CA PHE A 67 6.05 1.14 16.05
C PHE A 67 6.72 1.29 14.67
N LEU A 68 6.05 1.92 13.71
CA LEU A 68 6.57 2.14 12.35
C LEU A 68 7.81 3.07 12.38
N ALA A 69 7.74 4.18 13.13
CA ALA A 69 8.84 5.13 13.27
C ALA A 69 10.09 4.49 13.91
N ASP A 70 9.91 3.76 15.00
CA ASP A 70 11.01 3.11 15.72
C ASP A 70 11.61 1.97 14.92
N THR A 71 10.78 1.20 14.19
CA THR A 71 11.27 0.13 13.32
C THR A 71 12.06 0.69 12.14
N ALA A 72 11.60 1.75 11.49
CA ALA A 72 12.31 2.42 10.41
C ALA A 72 13.68 2.93 10.88
N ARG A 73 13.73 3.57 12.06
CA ARG A 73 14.97 4.07 12.67
C ARG A 73 15.92 2.94 13.05
N ARG A 74 15.42 1.88 13.68
CA ARG A 74 16.23 0.73 14.12
C ARG A 74 16.82 -0.06 12.95
N LEU A 75 16.05 -0.24 11.87
CA LEU A 75 16.46 -1.01 10.70
C LEU A 75 17.19 -0.17 9.64
N HIS A 76 17.18 1.15 9.77
CA HIS A 76 17.76 2.10 8.82
C HIS A 76 17.22 1.92 7.38
N ILE A 77 15.91 1.64 7.23
CA ILE A 77 15.21 1.50 5.96
C ILE A 77 14.00 2.44 5.89
N TRP A 78 13.55 2.72 4.68
CA TRP A 78 12.26 3.34 4.45
C TRP A 78 11.14 2.34 4.72
N ILE A 79 10.09 2.76 5.43
CA ILE A 79 8.91 1.93 5.67
C ILE A 79 7.66 2.68 5.22
N VAL A 80 6.88 2.02 4.34
CA VAL A 80 5.50 2.41 4.07
C VAL A 80 4.59 1.53 4.92
N GLY A 81 3.86 2.15 5.84
CA GLY A 81 3.08 1.48 6.87
C GLY A 81 1.76 0.87 6.36
N GLY A 82 1.75 0.35 5.12
CA GLY A 82 0.53 -0.23 4.56
C GLY A 82 -0.65 0.71 4.77
N THR A 83 -1.60 0.32 5.62
CA THR A 83 -2.58 1.26 6.16
C THR A 83 -2.93 1.00 7.62
N LEU A 84 -3.30 2.09 8.31
CA LEU A 84 -3.86 2.10 9.65
C LEU A 84 -5.05 3.08 9.72
N PRO A 85 -5.98 2.88 10.67
CA PRO A 85 -7.09 3.81 10.85
C PRO A 85 -6.60 5.08 11.57
N VAL A 86 -6.80 6.23 10.92
CA VAL A 86 -6.47 7.55 11.48
C VAL A 86 -7.76 8.35 11.68
N SER A 87 -7.90 8.99 12.83
CA SER A 87 -9.04 9.85 13.12
C SER A 87 -9.09 11.05 12.17
N SER A 88 -10.31 11.44 11.77
CA SER A 88 -10.52 12.64 10.96
C SER A 88 -10.59 13.86 11.86
N ASP A 89 -9.88 14.93 11.52
CA ASP A 89 -10.00 16.25 12.17
C ASP A 89 -11.29 16.98 11.74
N VAL A 90 -11.98 16.49 10.71
CA VAL A 90 -13.24 17.03 10.23
C VAL A 90 -14.39 16.35 10.96
N PRO A 91 -15.23 17.07 11.72
CA PRO A 91 -16.41 16.49 12.34
C PRO A 91 -17.31 15.85 11.26
N ASP A 92 -17.61 14.56 11.41
CA ASP A 92 -18.59 13.89 10.56
C ASP A 92 -19.96 14.50 10.87
N SER A 93 -20.46 15.36 9.98
CA SER A 93 -21.73 16.09 9.97
C SER A 93 -22.48 16.29 11.31
N ALA A 94 -23.26 17.38 11.45
CA ALA A 94 -23.97 17.82 12.65
C ALA A 94 -25.02 16.85 13.23
N ASP A 95 -25.14 15.64 12.69
CA ASP A 95 -26.04 14.61 13.20
C ASP A 95 -25.32 13.72 14.22
N ALA A 96 -25.67 13.86 15.48
CA ALA A 96 -25.14 13.05 16.60
C ALA A 96 -25.39 11.53 16.48
N ALA A 97 -26.14 11.10 15.48
CA ALA A 97 -26.33 9.69 15.08
C ALA A 97 -25.34 9.24 14.00
N SER A 98 -24.52 10.13 13.45
CA SER A 98 -23.45 9.81 12.51
C SER A 98 -22.35 9.04 13.23
N ARG A 99 -22.19 7.77 12.90
CA ARG A 99 -21.12 6.91 13.40
C ARG A 99 -19.79 7.59 13.05
N SER A 100 -18.91 7.78 14.04
CA SER A 100 -17.55 8.26 13.77
C SER A 100 -16.92 7.36 12.71
N ARG A 101 -16.46 7.95 11.60
CA ARG A 101 -15.73 7.26 10.56
C ARG A 101 -14.26 7.67 10.62
N VAL A 102 -13.37 6.82 10.14
CA VAL A 102 -11.94 7.05 10.13
C VAL A 102 -11.40 7.08 8.71
N LEU A 103 -10.19 7.57 8.55
CA LEU A 103 -9.44 7.50 7.31
C LEU A 103 -8.64 6.19 7.26
N ASN A 104 -8.58 5.56 6.10
CA ASN A 104 -7.70 4.43 5.83
C ASN A 104 -6.38 4.99 5.30
N THR A 105 -5.41 5.19 6.20
CA THR A 105 -4.24 6.04 5.98
C THR A 105 -2.97 5.23 5.80
N SER A 106 -2.22 5.53 4.74
CA SER A 106 -0.86 5.04 4.51
C SER A 106 0.14 6.12 4.90
N LEU A 107 1.12 5.76 5.73
CA LEU A 107 2.17 6.66 6.21
C LEU A 107 3.54 6.18 5.76
N VAL A 108 4.43 7.12 5.43
CA VAL A 108 5.80 6.84 5.02
C VAL A 108 6.77 7.33 6.08
N PHE A 109 7.63 6.43 6.57
CA PHE A 109 8.67 6.74 7.53
C PHE A 109 10.05 6.63 6.89
N SER A 110 10.86 7.68 7.08
CA SER A 110 12.27 7.70 6.65
C SER A 110 13.14 6.80 7.53
N PRO A 111 14.38 6.45 7.12
CA PRO A 111 15.34 5.73 7.96
C PRO A 111 15.68 6.43 9.29
N GLY A 112 15.36 7.71 9.42
CA GLY A 112 15.45 8.48 10.67
C GLY A 112 14.21 8.36 11.57
N GLY A 113 13.16 7.63 11.13
CA GLY A 113 11.90 7.48 11.87
C GLY A 113 10.97 8.68 11.76
N GLN A 114 11.21 9.59 10.81
CA GLN A 114 10.32 10.73 10.57
C GLN A 114 9.21 10.33 9.61
N CYS A 115 7.96 10.70 9.92
CA CYS A 115 6.86 10.60 8.97
C CYS A 115 7.02 11.70 7.90
N VAL A 116 7.22 11.30 6.64
CA VAL A 116 7.53 12.22 5.53
C VAL A 116 6.39 12.35 4.53
N ALA A 117 5.44 11.42 4.52
CA ALA A 117 4.26 11.49 3.67
C ALA A 117 3.07 10.77 4.31
N ARG A 118 1.86 11.25 3.99
CA ARG A 118 0.57 10.68 4.38
C ARG A 118 -0.34 10.63 3.16
N TYR A 119 -0.94 9.47 2.92
CA TYR A 119 -1.95 9.29 1.91
C TYR A 119 -3.21 8.66 2.53
N ASP A 120 -4.34 9.30 2.39
CA ASP A 120 -5.63 8.79 2.79
C ASP A 120 -6.32 8.17 1.56
N LYS A 121 -6.71 6.90 1.65
CA LYS A 121 -7.34 6.15 0.55
C LYS A 121 -8.49 6.93 -0.07
N MET A 122 -8.40 7.22 -1.38
CA MET A 122 -9.36 8.06 -2.07
C MET A 122 -10.63 7.30 -2.48
N HIS A 123 -10.49 6.06 -2.96
CA HIS A 123 -11.61 5.29 -3.49
C HIS A 123 -12.00 4.18 -2.50
N LEU A 124 -13.21 4.28 -1.96
CA LEU A 124 -13.73 3.32 -1.00
C LEU A 124 -14.37 2.12 -1.71
N PHE A 125 -14.01 0.92 -1.26
CA PHE A 125 -14.46 -0.32 -1.88
C PHE A 125 -15.92 -0.61 -1.57
N ARG A 126 -16.69 -0.88 -2.63
CA ARG A 126 -18.03 -1.42 -2.56
C ARG A 126 -18.16 -2.58 -3.53
N PHE A 127 -18.67 -3.70 -3.05
CA PHE A 127 -18.89 -4.89 -3.86
C PHE A 127 -20.07 -5.69 -3.28
N ASP A 128 -20.94 -6.16 -4.17
CA ASP A 128 -22.06 -7.03 -3.83
C ASP A 128 -22.30 -7.98 -5.01
N ASN A 129 -22.17 -9.29 -4.80
CA ASN A 129 -22.46 -10.33 -5.78
C ASN A 129 -23.58 -11.28 -5.34
N GLY A 130 -24.32 -10.89 -4.29
CA GLY A 130 -25.37 -11.69 -3.69
C GLY A 130 -24.89 -12.76 -2.69
N ARG A 131 -23.57 -13.00 -2.61
CA ARG A 131 -22.93 -13.92 -1.65
C ARG A 131 -21.98 -13.19 -0.69
N GLU A 132 -21.23 -12.24 -1.23
CA GLU A 132 -20.31 -11.38 -0.50
C GLU A 132 -20.78 -9.94 -0.64
N GLN A 133 -20.78 -9.22 0.47
CA GLN A 133 -21.15 -7.80 0.50
C GLN A 133 -20.10 -7.02 1.28
N TYR A 134 -19.53 -6.00 0.65
CA TYR A 134 -18.58 -5.06 1.23
C TYR A 134 -19.02 -3.63 0.96
N ASP A 135 -18.87 -2.74 1.96
CA ASP A 135 -19.12 -1.32 1.82
C ASP A 135 -18.27 -0.54 2.82
N GLU A 136 -17.09 -0.12 2.39
CA GLU A 136 -16.14 0.62 3.25
C GLU A 136 -16.69 1.97 3.72
N SER A 137 -17.61 2.59 2.99
CA SER A 137 -18.18 3.91 3.34
C SER A 137 -18.94 3.92 4.68
N ARG A 138 -19.28 2.73 5.19
CA ARG A 138 -19.92 2.59 6.50
C ARG A 138 -18.99 2.91 7.68
N ALA A 139 -17.69 2.77 7.51
CA ALA A 139 -16.70 2.97 8.55
C ALA A 139 -15.57 3.92 8.14
N LEU A 140 -15.41 4.19 6.85
CA LEU A 140 -14.32 4.99 6.30
C LEU A 140 -14.82 6.29 5.66
N LEU A 141 -13.97 7.30 5.75
CA LEU A 141 -14.04 8.55 4.98
C LEU A 141 -13.08 8.45 3.79
N PRO A 142 -13.46 8.98 2.60
CA PRO A 142 -12.54 9.04 1.47
C PRO A 142 -11.50 10.15 1.67
N GLY A 143 -10.26 9.88 1.26
CA GLY A 143 -9.26 10.91 1.02
C GLY A 143 -9.58 11.75 -0.22
N ALA A 144 -8.85 12.86 -0.41
CA ALA A 144 -9.13 13.81 -1.48
C ALA A 144 -7.92 14.13 -2.37
N GLN A 145 -6.71 13.78 -1.95
CA GLN A 145 -5.48 14.24 -2.62
C GLN A 145 -4.58 13.08 -3.05
N PRO A 146 -4.11 13.06 -4.30
CA PRO A 146 -3.00 12.21 -4.69
C PRO A 146 -1.71 12.68 -4.00
N VAL A 147 -0.86 11.74 -3.59
CA VAL A 147 0.39 12.04 -2.87
C VAL A 147 1.56 11.31 -3.53
N THR A 148 2.64 12.05 -3.76
CA THR A 148 3.97 11.52 -4.08
C THR A 148 4.96 11.90 -3.01
N PHE A 149 6.04 11.13 -2.86
CA PHE A 149 7.17 11.49 -2.01
C PHE A 149 8.49 11.14 -2.70
N GLU A 150 9.56 11.79 -2.27
CA GLU A 150 10.90 11.56 -2.76
C GLU A 150 11.64 10.59 -1.85
N LEU A 151 12.29 9.59 -2.45
CA LEU A 151 13.10 8.61 -1.74
C LEU A 151 14.52 8.61 -2.34
N PRO A 152 15.51 9.22 -1.65
CA PRO A 152 16.90 9.06 -2.02
C PRO A 152 17.36 7.63 -1.69
N SER A 153 17.89 6.92 -2.69
CA SER A 153 18.33 5.55 -2.57
C SER A 153 19.85 5.44 -2.63
N ARG A 154 20.39 4.28 -2.22
CA ARG A 154 21.82 4.01 -2.16
C ARG A 154 22.51 4.00 -3.53
N ASP A 155 21.72 3.83 -4.61
CA ASP A 155 22.22 3.92 -6.00
C ASP A 155 22.46 5.36 -6.48
N GLY A 156 22.18 6.35 -5.61
CA GLY A 156 22.33 7.77 -5.89
C GLY A 156 21.15 8.39 -6.64
N HIS A 157 20.13 7.61 -7.02
CA HIS A 157 18.91 8.13 -7.62
C HIS A 157 17.93 8.59 -6.55
N ARG A 158 17.18 9.64 -6.84
CA ARG A 158 16.05 10.11 -6.05
C ARG A 158 14.76 9.63 -6.72
N TRP A 159 14.17 8.60 -6.13
CA TRP A 159 12.95 7.98 -6.66
C TRP A 159 11.74 8.82 -6.32
N THR A 160 10.92 9.14 -7.31
CA THR A 160 9.59 9.71 -7.10
C THR A 160 8.58 8.56 -6.96
N VAL A 161 7.93 8.48 -5.81
CA VAL A 161 7.05 7.36 -5.45
C VAL A 161 5.61 7.83 -5.32
N GLY A 162 4.70 7.23 -6.08
CA GLY A 162 3.25 7.50 -6.04
C GLY A 162 2.54 6.56 -5.06
N MET A 163 1.69 7.10 -4.20
CA MET A 163 0.95 6.36 -3.16
C MET A 163 -0.48 6.05 -3.60
N SER A 164 -0.90 4.81 -3.45
CA SER A 164 -2.31 4.40 -3.61
C SER A 164 -2.63 3.25 -2.65
N VAL A 165 -3.89 2.89 -2.51
CA VAL A 165 -4.32 1.78 -1.65
C VAL A 165 -5.42 0.98 -2.33
N CYS A 166 -5.14 -0.31 -2.58
CA CYS A 166 -6.12 -1.36 -2.90
C CYS A 166 -7.10 -0.98 -4.03
N TYR A 167 -8.30 -0.55 -3.69
CA TYR A 167 -9.36 -0.22 -4.65
C TYR A 167 -8.99 0.91 -5.60
N ASP A 168 -8.05 1.79 -5.20
CA ASP A 168 -7.49 2.83 -6.07
C ASP A 168 -6.90 2.23 -7.37
N LEU A 169 -6.46 0.96 -7.33
CA LEU A 169 -5.94 0.25 -8.48
C LEU A 169 -6.89 0.23 -9.69
N ARG A 170 -8.21 0.38 -9.47
CA ARG A 170 -9.22 0.38 -10.54
C ARG A 170 -9.34 1.72 -11.27
N PHE A 171 -8.74 2.77 -10.75
CA PHE A 171 -8.89 4.14 -11.24
C PHE A 171 -7.59 4.63 -11.90
N PRO A 172 -7.44 4.44 -13.24
CA PRO A 172 -6.21 4.80 -13.96
C PRO A 172 -5.90 6.29 -13.88
N GLU A 173 -6.89 7.14 -13.64
CA GLU A 173 -6.76 8.59 -13.54
C GLU A 173 -5.77 9.00 -12.43
N LEU A 174 -5.80 8.29 -11.28
CA LEU A 174 -4.88 8.53 -10.19
C LEU A 174 -3.42 8.25 -10.62
N TYR A 175 -3.19 7.11 -11.27
CA TYR A 175 -1.86 6.70 -11.73
C TYR A 175 -1.34 7.61 -12.86
N ARG A 176 -2.24 8.11 -13.71
CA ARG A 176 -1.88 9.11 -14.73
C ARG A 176 -1.41 10.43 -14.13
N ARG A 177 -1.96 10.85 -12.99
CA ARG A 177 -1.44 12.01 -12.25
C ARG A 177 -0.04 11.74 -11.71
N TYR A 178 0.22 10.55 -11.19
CA TYR A 178 1.56 10.15 -10.73
C TYR A 178 2.58 10.11 -11.86
N SER A 179 2.23 9.51 -13.00
CA SER A 179 3.15 9.49 -14.14
C SER A 179 3.42 10.90 -14.70
N ALA A 180 2.43 11.80 -14.69
CA ALA A 180 2.62 13.21 -15.05
C ALA A 180 3.53 13.96 -14.06
N ALA A 181 3.55 13.54 -12.79
CA ALA A 181 4.47 14.04 -11.76
C ALA A 181 5.85 13.36 -11.80
N GLY A 182 6.11 12.47 -12.76
CA GLY A 182 7.40 11.79 -12.94
C GLY A 182 7.61 10.57 -12.05
N ALA A 183 6.55 9.95 -11.52
CA ALA A 183 6.69 8.79 -10.63
C ALA A 183 7.46 7.64 -11.29
N ASP A 184 8.44 7.11 -10.57
CA ASP A 184 9.27 5.98 -10.95
C ASP A 184 8.72 4.67 -10.39
N LEU A 185 8.07 4.75 -9.23
CA LEU A 185 7.50 3.63 -8.48
C LEU A 185 6.07 3.97 -8.02
N LEU A 186 5.16 3.03 -8.20
CA LEU A 186 3.76 3.10 -7.76
C LEU A 186 3.52 2.08 -6.65
N LEU A 187 2.98 2.50 -5.52
CA LEU A 187 2.68 1.64 -4.38
C LEU A 187 1.21 1.28 -4.35
N VAL A 188 0.90 -0.01 -4.12
CA VAL A 188 -0.47 -0.52 -4.08
C VAL A 188 -0.65 -1.51 -2.90
N PRO A 189 -0.45 -1.08 -1.63
CA PRO A 189 -0.76 -1.94 -0.49
C PRO A 189 -2.25 -2.31 -0.49
N SER A 190 -2.56 -3.61 -0.31
CA SER A 190 -3.89 -4.13 -0.60
C SER A 190 -4.36 -5.23 0.34
N ALA A 191 -5.69 -5.36 0.43
CA ALA A 191 -6.41 -6.49 0.98
C ALA A 191 -7.52 -6.94 0.01
N PHE A 192 -7.14 -7.30 -1.22
CA PHE A 192 -8.08 -7.71 -2.26
C PHE A 192 -8.85 -8.95 -1.83
N THR A 193 -10.17 -8.96 -2.04
CA THR A 193 -10.97 -10.17 -1.83
C THR A 193 -10.51 -11.26 -2.78
N TYR A 194 -10.66 -12.52 -2.38
CA TYR A 194 -10.26 -13.67 -3.20
C TYR A 194 -10.91 -13.61 -4.59
N THR A 195 -12.23 -13.40 -4.64
CA THR A 195 -13.03 -13.38 -5.88
C THR A 195 -12.54 -12.32 -6.88
N THR A 196 -12.34 -11.08 -6.43
CA THR A 196 -11.91 -10.00 -7.33
C THR A 196 -10.41 -10.02 -7.58
N GLY A 197 -9.63 -10.55 -6.66
CA GLY A 197 -8.19 -10.69 -6.79
C GLY A 197 -7.84 -11.69 -7.88
N GLN A 198 -8.42 -12.89 -7.84
CA GLN A 198 -8.24 -13.92 -8.85
C GLN A 198 -8.52 -13.42 -10.28
N ALA A 199 -9.54 -12.59 -10.43
CA ALA A 199 -9.95 -12.10 -11.75
C ALA A 199 -9.15 -10.89 -12.26
N HIS A 200 -8.69 -10.00 -11.37
CA HIS A 200 -8.26 -8.65 -11.79
C HIS A 200 -6.88 -8.22 -11.28
N TRP A 201 -6.34 -8.82 -10.21
CA TRP A 201 -5.17 -8.31 -9.50
C TRP A 201 -3.93 -8.18 -10.38
N GLU A 202 -3.46 -9.29 -10.93
CA GLU A 202 -2.28 -9.31 -11.80
C GLU A 202 -2.48 -8.42 -13.03
N LEU A 203 -3.65 -8.56 -13.70
CA LEU A 203 -3.95 -7.80 -14.90
C LEU A 203 -3.83 -6.28 -14.66
N LEU A 204 -4.45 -5.79 -13.57
CA LEU A 204 -4.46 -4.37 -13.28
C LEU A 204 -3.08 -3.84 -12.85
N LEU A 205 -2.33 -4.57 -12.02
CA LEU A 205 -0.99 -4.16 -11.61
C LEU A 205 -0.03 -4.06 -12.81
N ARG A 206 -0.06 -5.04 -13.69
CA ARG A 206 0.76 -5.01 -14.91
C ARG A 206 0.32 -3.90 -15.86
N ALA A 207 -0.98 -3.65 -15.98
CA ALA A 207 -1.48 -2.51 -16.75
C ALA A 207 -0.96 -1.17 -16.19
N ARG A 208 -1.01 -0.97 -14.84
CA ARG A 208 -0.48 0.24 -14.21
C ARG A 208 1.02 0.43 -14.45
N ALA A 209 1.78 -0.65 -14.42
CA ALA A 209 3.21 -0.58 -14.72
C ALA A 209 3.47 -0.15 -16.18
N VAL A 210 2.82 -0.83 -17.13
CA VAL A 210 3.05 -0.62 -18.57
C VAL A 210 2.56 0.74 -19.03
N GLU A 211 1.34 1.13 -18.69
CA GLU A 211 0.75 2.38 -19.17
C GLU A 211 1.42 3.64 -18.58
N ASN A 212 2.03 3.52 -17.39
CA ASN A 212 2.70 4.62 -16.71
C ASN A 212 4.23 4.55 -16.83
N LEU A 213 4.78 3.52 -17.49
CA LEU A 213 6.22 3.26 -17.61
C LEU A 213 6.91 3.46 -16.25
N ALA A 214 6.41 2.76 -15.23
CA ALA A 214 6.86 2.84 -13.85
C ALA A 214 6.91 1.44 -13.22
N PHE A 215 7.73 1.26 -12.19
CA PHE A 215 7.67 0.07 -11.36
C PHE A 215 6.39 0.07 -10.52
N VAL A 216 5.91 -1.12 -10.13
CA VAL A 216 4.80 -1.29 -9.18
C VAL A 216 5.25 -2.19 -8.04
N ALA A 217 5.00 -1.77 -6.79
CA ALA A 217 5.15 -2.59 -5.60
C ALA A 217 3.79 -2.76 -4.92
N ALA A 218 3.31 -4.00 -4.88
CA ALA A 218 1.96 -4.34 -4.46
C ALA A 218 1.98 -5.40 -3.34
N PRO A 219 2.27 -4.99 -2.08
CA PRO A 219 2.13 -5.87 -0.93
C PRO A 219 0.65 -6.14 -0.66
N ALA A 220 0.33 -7.37 -0.28
CA ALA A 220 -1.05 -7.81 -0.10
C ALA A 220 -1.27 -8.60 1.20
N GLN A 221 -2.49 -8.56 1.69
CA GLN A 221 -3.00 -9.58 2.60
C GLN A 221 -3.24 -10.86 1.81
N GLY A 222 -2.75 -12.03 2.29
CA GLY A 222 -2.74 -13.24 1.48
C GLY A 222 -3.03 -14.52 2.24
N GLY A 223 -4.29 -14.93 2.28
CA GLY A 223 -4.72 -16.20 2.88
C GLY A 223 -6.07 -16.14 3.55
N LEU A 224 -6.36 -17.15 4.36
CA LEU A 224 -7.55 -17.24 5.19
C LEU A 224 -7.26 -16.61 6.56
N HIS A 225 -8.01 -15.56 6.89
CA HIS A 225 -7.89 -14.83 8.15
C HIS A 225 -8.76 -15.44 9.26
N GLU A 226 -8.43 -15.16 10.52
CA GLU A 226 -9.17 -15.70 11.67
C GLU A 226 -10.65 -15.28 11.71
N ASN A 227 -11.00 -14.15 11.08
CA ASN A 227 -12.37 -13.68 10.92
C ASN A 227 -13.16 -14.39 9.81
N GLY A 228 -12.58 -15.40 9.15
CA GLY A 228 -13.17 -16.17 8.06
C GLY A 228 -13.09 -15.52 6.68
N ARG A 229 -12.55 -14.29 6.57
CA ARG A 229 -12.31 -13.64 5.26
C ARG A 229 -11.12 -14.29 4.56
N GLN A 230 -11.23 -14.45 3.24
CA GLN A 230 -10.12 -14.86 2.40
C GLN A 230 -9.69 -13.70 1.50
N THR A 231 -8.41 -13.38 1.54
CA THR A 231 -7.78 -12.40 0.65
C THR A 231 -6.91 -13.10 -0.38
N TRP A 232 -6.72 -12.45 -1.52
CA TRP A 232 -6.09 -13.07 -2.69
C TRP A 232 -4.60 -13.32 -2.51
N GLY A 233 -3.88 -12.46 -1.79
CA GLY A 233 -2.43 -12.53 -1.72
C GLY A 233 -1.76 -12.05 -2.99
N HIS A 234 -0.83 -12.85 -3.52
CA HIS A 234 -0.08 -12.54 -4.73
C HIS A 234 0.61 -11.18 -4.65
N SER A 235 1.25 -10.91 -3.47
CA SER A 235 2.14 -9.75 -3.38
C SER A 235 3.19 -9.82 -4.47
N MET A 236 3.36 -8.72 -5.22
CA MET A 236 4.27 -8.74 -6.36
C MET A 236 4.99 -7.41 -6.58
N LEU A 237 6.12 -7.52 -7.29
CA LEU A 237 6.88 -6.41 -7.84
C LEU A 237 6.86 -6.52 -9.36
N VAL A 238 6.45 -5.46 -10.05
CA VAL A 238 6.30 -5.44 -11.52
C VAL A 238 7.21 -4.38 -12.11
N ASP A 239 7.91 -4.71 -13.19
CA ASP A 239 8.78 -3.77 -13.89
C ASP A 239 8.00 -2.88 -14.89
N PRO A 240 8.60 -1.81 -15.42
CA PRO A 240 7.93 -0.88 -16.35
C PRO A 240 7.47 -1.52 -17.67
N TRP A 241 7.94 -2.74 -17.99
CA TRP A 241 7.53 -3.50 -19.18
C TRP A 241 6.41 -4.50 -18.88
N GLY A 242 5.89 -4.50 -17.64
CA GLY A 242 4.82 -5.41 -17.19
C GLY A 242 5.29 -6.81 -16.82
N ARG A 243 6.60 -7.03 -16.67
CA ARG A 243 7.14 -8.30 -16.20
C ARG A 243 7.06 -8.36 -14.68
N ILE A 244 6.55 -9.47 -14.16
CA ILE A 244 6.61 -9.77 -12.72
C ILE A 244 8.05 -10.11 -12.36
N ALA A 245 8.67 -9.27 -11.52
CA ALA A 245 10.05 -9.45 -11.07
C ALA A 245 10.14 -10.43 -9.89
N ALA A 246 9.15 -10.39 -9.00
CA ALA A 246 9.02 -11.30 -7.87
C ALA A 246 7.55 -11.36 -7.43
N GLU A 247 7.13 -12.51 -6.89
CA GLU A 247 5.76 -12.75 -6.43
C GLU A 247 5.73 -13.81 -5.32
N GLN A 248 4.74 -13.69 -4.42
CA GLN A 248 4.38 -14.73 -3.46
C GLN A 248 2.85 -14.89 -3.43
N ALA A 249 2.36 -16.11 -3.68
CA ALA A 249 0.93 -16.38 -3.80
C ALA A 249 0.18 -16.27 -2.47
N GLU A 250 0.54 -17.04 -1.45
CA GLU A 250 -0.19 -17.12 -0.18
C GLU A 250 0.74 -17.14 1.03
N GLY A 251 0.18 -16.90 2.20
CA GLY A 251 0.88 -16.92 3.47
C GLY A 251 1.72 -15.68 3.74
N GLU A 252 2.36 -15.62 4.90
CA GLU A 252 3.25 -14.52 5.27
C GLU A 252 4.61 -14.65 4.58
N GLY A 253 5.19 -13.52 4.15
CA GLY A 253 6.52 -13.52 3.57
C GLY A 253 6.99 -12.17 3.06
N VAL A 254 8.19 -12.18 2.49
CA VAL A 254 8.88 -11.02 1.93
C VAL A 254 9.11 -11.26 0.44
N VAL A 255 8.48 -10.45 -0.39
CA VAL A 255 8.70 -10.43 -1.84
C VAL A 255 9.72 -9.35 -2.15
N LEU A 256 10.91 -9.73 -2.57
CA LEU A 256 12.05 -8.85 -2.73
C LEU A 256 12.51 -8.80 -4.18
N ALA A 257 12.74 -7.59 -4.70
CA ALA A 257 13.39 -7.40 -6.00
C ALA A 257 14.25 -6.13 -6.02
N GLU A 258 15.22 -6.13 -6.91
CA GLU A 258 15.99 -4.94 -7.25
C GLU A 258 15.31 -4.18 -8.38
N LEU A 259 15.01 -2.91 -8.15
CA LEU A 259 14.48 -1.97 -9.14
C LEU A 259 15.65 -1.22 -9.74
N ASP A 260 15.90 -1.47 -11.04
CA ASP A 260 17.00 -0.84 -11.76
C ASP A 260 16.52 0.42 -12.48
N ILE A 261 17.06 1.58 -12.07
CA ILE A 261 16.74 2.87 -12.69
C ILE A 261 17.19 2.95 -14.16
N ALA A 262 18.24 2.23 -14.52
CA ALA A 262 18.68 2.19 -15.92
C ALA A 262 17.62 1.52 -16.81
N ARG A 263 17.02 0.43 -16.33
CA ARG A 263 15.90 -0.25 -17.01
C ARG A 263 14.67 0.64 -17.17
N LEU A 264 14.34 1.43 -16.14
CA LEU A 264 13.25 2.39 -16.22
C LEU A 264 13.49 3.43 -17.32
N ARG A 265 14.70 4.02 -17.32
CA ARG A 265 15.10 5.01 -18.33
C ARG A 265 15.10 4.43 -19.74
N GLU A 266 15.61 3.21 -19.88
CA GLU A 266 15.61 2.49 -21.16
C GLU A 266 14.17 2.28 -21.66
N ALA A 267 13.27 1.80 -20.83
CA ALA A 267 11.86 1.59 -21.19
C ALA A 267 11.19 2.89 -21.66
N ARG A 268 11.43 4.01 -20.97
CA ARG A 268 10.90 5.33 -21.34
C ARG A 268 11.51 5.89 -22.64
N LEU A 269 12.79 5.60 -22.91
CA LEU A 269 13.46 6.00 -24.16
C LEU A 269 12.98 5.16 -25.36
N GLN A 270 12.83 3.83 -25.17
CA GLN A 270 12.40 2.93 -26.24
C GLN A 270 10.93 3.13 -26.61
N LEU A 271 10.09 3.45 -25.64
CA LEU A 271 8.65 3.68 -25.83
C LEU A 271 8.23 4.98 -25.12
N PRO A 272 8.42 6.16 -25.72
CA PRO A 272 8.10 7.44 -25.07
C PRO A 272 6.58 7.73 -25.06
N ALA A 273 5.77 6.73 -24.66
CA ALA A 273 4.30 6.80 -24.69
C ALA A 273 3.74 7.90 -23.78
N LEU A 274 4.48 8.26 -22.72
CA LEU A 274 4.07 9.36 -21.82
C LEU A 274 4.15 10.73 -22.50
N GLU A 275 5.06 10.90 -23.47
CA GLU A 275 5.22 12.14 -24.24
C GLU A 275 4.23 12.23 -25.42
N HIS A 276 3.70 11.09 -25.87
CA HIS A 276 2.75 11.02 -26.99
C HIS A 276 1.30 11.27 -26.55
N ARG A 277 1.06 11.57 -25.30
CA ARG A 277 -0.28 11.86 -24.77
C ARG A 277 -0.80 13.18 -25.35
N VAL A 278 -2.09 13.18 -25.77
CA VAL A 278 -2.80 14.35 -26.31
C VAL A 278 -3.99 14.79 -25.46
N LEU A 279 -4.27 14.06 -24.34
CA LEU A 279 -5.35 14.35 -23.38
C LEU A 279 -4.76 14.62 -22.00
#